data_42c1a9216bd4f92f1a9f9ed73e53598b
#
_entry.id   42c1a9216bd4f92f1a9f9ed73e53598b
#
_cell.length_a   1.000
_cell.length_b   1.000
_cell.length_c   1.000
_cell.angle_alpha   90.00
_cell.angle_beta   90.00
_cell.angle_gamma   90.00
#
_symmetry.space_group_name_H-M   'P 1'
#
loop_
_entity.id
_entity.type
_entity.pdbx_description
1 polymer ?
#
loop_
_entity_poly.entity_id
_entity_poly.type
_entity_poly.pdbx_seq_one_letter_code
_entity_poly.pdbx_strand_id
1 'polypeptide(L)'
;MKEQEIRKQLAGKLREFRLRAGLTAKEVGEKIGKSDKTVSGWEHGRGQPDADMLFLLCEIYKIKSIAEFYSEEHEESAMPSLSADEQELVSLYRTLNAETKGVVLATIRGFAGNPTMQKEDTISKMA
;
A
#
# COMPACT_ATOMS: atom_id res chain seq x y z
N MET A 1 0.52 -5.91 -18.03
CA MET A 1 -0.31 -4.69 -18.20
C MET A 1 0.24 -3.88 -19.35
N LYS A 2 -0.63 -3.49 -20.27
CA LYS A 2 -0.22 -2.71 -21.44
C LYS A 2 0.02 -1.25 -21.06
N GLU A 3 0.90 -0.59 -21.79
CA GLU A 3 1.26 0.80 -21.54
C GLU A 3 0.05 1.73 -21.47
N GLN A 4 -0.90 1.56 -22.38
CA GLN A 4 -2.10 2.40 -22.40
C GLN A 4 -2.97 2.19 -21.15
N GLU A 5 -3.02 0.97 -20.65
CA GLU A 5 -3.77 0.67 -19.44
C GLU A 5 -3.11 1.33 -18.22
N ILE A 6 -1.79 1.32 -18.17
CA ILE A 6 -1.04 1.98 -17.12
C ILE A 6 -1.31 3.48 -17.13
N ARG A 7 -1.27 4.10 -18.30
CA ARG A 7 -1.51 5.54 -18.45
C ARG A 7 -2.91 5.93 -18.01
N LYS A 8 -3.89 5.14 -18.41
CA LYS A 8 -5.29 5.38 -18.06
C LYS A 8 -5.50 5.25 -16.56
N GLN A 9 -4.92 4.22 -15.97
CA GLN A 9 -5.03 3.99 -14.54
C GLN A 9 -4.34 5.09 -13.74
N LEU A 10 -3.15 5.48 -14.15
CA LEU A 10 -2.42 6.58 -13.53
C LEU A 10 -3.22 7.87 -13.58
N ALA A 11 -3.78 8.20 -14.74
CA ALA A 11 -4.58 9.41 -14.91
C ALA A 11 -5.78 9.44 -13.96
N GLY A 12 -6.51 8.34 -13.88
CA GLY A 12 -7.66 8.22 -13.00
C GLY A 12 -7.28 8.35 -11.52
N LYS A 13 -6.18 7.72 -11.15
CA LYS A 13 -5.70 7.78 -9.77
C LYS A 13 -5.21 9.17 -9.38
N LEU A 14 -4.53 9.86 -10.27
CA LEU A 14 -4.09 11.24 -10.00
C LEU A 14 -5.26 12.15 -9.70
N ARG A 15 -6.34 12.00 -10.48
CA ARG A 15 -7.55 12.80 -10.23
C ARG A 15 -8.19 12.42 -8.89
N GLU A 16 -8.32 11.14 -8.62
CA GLU A 16 -8.89 10.63 -7.38
C GLU A 16 -8.14 11.15 -6.16
N PHE A 17 -6.82 11.08 -6.19
CA PHE A 17 -5.98 11.55 -5.08
C PHE A 17 -6.11 13.07 -4.89
N ARG A 18 -6.17 13.82 -5.97
CA ARG A 18 -6.36 15.26 -5.89
C ARG A 18 -7.69 15.61 -5.21
N LEU A 19 -8.75 14.95 -5.64
CA LEU A 19 -10.08 15.18 -5.07
C LEU A 19 -10.11 14.77 -3.59
N ARG A 20 -9.48 13.66 -3.26
CA ARG A 20 -9.39 13.19 -1.87
C ARG A 20 -8.63 14.20 -1.00
N ALA A 21 -7.61 14.83 -1.55
CA ALA A 21 -6.84 15.85 -0.85
C ALA A 21 -7.57 17.20 -0.75
N GLY A 22 -8.70 17.35 -1.44
CA GLY A 22 -9.47 18.59 -1.42
C GLY A 22 -8.84 19.73 -2.21
N LEU A 23 -8.02 19.42 -3.20
CA LEU A 23 -7.30 20.42 -3.98
C LEU A 23 -7.85 20.55 -5.39
N THR A 24 -7.76 21.77 -5.94
CA THR A 24 -8.06 22.01 -7.35
C THR A 24 -6.79 21.79 -8.18
N ALA A 25 -6.97 21.56 -9.49
CA ALA A 25 -5.83 21.44 -10.40
C ALA A 25 -4.94 22.67 -10.36
N LYS A 26 -5.53 23.84 -10.20
CA LYS A 26 -4.79 25.10 -10.10
C LYS A 26 -3.92 25.13 -8.84
N GLU A 27 -4.48 24.73 -7.71
CA GLU A 27 -3.75 24.67 -6.45
C GLU A 27 -2.58 23.70 -6.51
N VAL A 28 -2.80 22.53 -7.10
CA VAL A 28 -1.72 21.56 -7.29
C VAL A 28 -0.63 22.13 -8.19
N GLY A 29 -1.03 22.75 -9.30
CA GLY A 29 -0.08 23.37 -10.22
C GLY A 29 0.78 24.41 -9.54
N GLU A 30 0.18 25.26 -8.69
CA GLU A 30 0.92 26.26 -7.93
C GLU A 30 1.96 25.62 -7.00
N LYS A 31 1.62 24.49 -6.38
CA LYS A 31 2.53 23.79 -5.48
C LYS A 31 3.73 23.15 -6.17
N ILE A 32 3.56 22.72 -7.41
CA ILE A 32 4.62 22.00 -8.15
C ILE A 32 5.24 22.84 -9.27
N GLY A 33 4.80 24.08 -9.44
CA GLY A 33 5.33 24.96 -10.47
C GLY A 33 4.87 24.63 -11.88
N LYS A 34 3.66 24.12 -12.04
CA LYS A 34 3.07 23.76 -13.33
C LYS A 34 1.73 24.47 -13.50
N SER A 35 1.25 24.55 -14.75
CA SER A 35 -0.06 25.13 -15.01
C SER A 35 -1.18 24.16 -14.65
N ASP A 36 -2.37 24.69 -14.41
CA ASP A 36 -3.55 23.88 -14.19
C ASP A 36 -3.87 23.01 -15.41
N LYS A 37 -3.57 23.50 -16.60
CA LYS A 37 -3.75 22.74 -17.84
C LYS A 37 -2.83 21.52 -17.88
N THR A 38 -1.61 21.64 -17.39
CA THR A 38 -0.66 20.54 -17.33
C THR A 38 -1.17 19.48 -16.37
N VAL A 39 -1.59 19.87 -15.18
CA VAL A 39 -2.14 18.95 -14.19
C VAL A 39 -3.39 18.25 -14.73
N SER A 40 -4.30 19.03 -15.31
CA SER A 40 -5.51 18.48 -15.92
C SER A 40 -5.18 17.51 -17.07
N GLY A 41 -4.16 17.84 -17.87
CA GLY A 41 -3.70 16.97 -18.95
C GLY A 41 -3.28 15.60 -18.43
N TRP A 42 -2.54 15.57 -17.33
CA TRP A 42 -2.15 14.31 -16.70
C TRP A 42 -3.36 13.49 -16.26
N GLU A 43 -4.38 14.14 -15.73
CA GLU A 43 -5.60 13.47 -15.26
C GLU A 43 -6.51 13.00 -16.39
N HIS A 44 -6.29 13.49 -17.58
CA HIS A 44 -7.04 13.05 -18.79
C HIS A 44 -6.20 12.19 -19.72
N GLY A 45 -5.00 11.82 -19.31
CA GLY A 45 -4.16 10.93 -20.10
C GLY A 45 -3.48 11.60 -21.29
N ARG A 46 -3.46 12.93 -21.35
CA ARG A 46 -2.79 13.66 -22.44
C ARG A 46 -1.29 13.84 -22.23
N GLY A 47 -0.79 13.39 -21.13
CA GLY A 47 0.61 13.41 -20.77
C GLY A 47 0.78 12.75 -19.43
N GLN A 48 2.00 12.72 -18.94
CA GLN A 48 2.31 12.11 -17.65
C GLN A 48 3.29 13.00 -16.90
N PRO A 49 3.21 13.03 -15.56
CA PRO A 49 4.27 13.64 -14.78
C PRO A 49 5.54 12.81 -14.94
N ASP A 50 6.69 13.48 -15.02
CA ASP A 50 7.95 12.76 -14.95
C ASP A 50 8.17 12.23 -13.52
N ALA A 51 9.25 11.49 -13.32
CA ALA A 51 9.50 10.86 -12.03
C ALA A 51 9.58 11.86 -10.88
N ASP A 52 10.23 13.00 -11.10
CA ASP A 52 10.38 14.04 -10.08
C ASP A 52 9.02 14.61 -9.69
N MET A 53 8.20 14.92 -10.70
CA MET A 53 6.86 15.45 -10.48
C MET A 53 5.98 14.43 -9.78
N LEU A 54 6.11 13.17 -10.13
CA LEU A 54 5.35 12.11 -9.49
C LEU A 54 5.66 12.01 -7.99
N PHE A 55 6.93 12.12 -7.61
CA PHE A 55 7.31 12.14 -6.21
C PHE A 55 6.73 13.33 -5.47
N LEU A 56 6.74 14.51 -6.08
CA LEU A 56 6.13 15.70 -5.49
C LEU A 56 4.63 15.53 -5.30
N LEU A 57 3.96 14.94 -6.28
CA LEU A 57 2.53 14.66 -6.18
C LEU A 57 2.24 13.66 -5.05
N CYS A 58 3.08 12.65 -4.89
CA CYS A 58 2.93 11.71 -3.79
C CYS A 58 3.02 12.40 -2.42
N GLU A 59 3.92 13.36 -2.28
CA GLU A 59 4.02 14.14 -1.05
C GLU A 59 2.76 14.98 -0.80
N ILE A 60 2.29 15.68 -1.84
CA ILE A 60 1.12 16.55 -1.73
C ILE A 60 -0.14 15.74 -1.42
N TYR A 61 -0.30 14.60 -2.08
CA TYR A 61 -1.47 13.75 -1.91
C TYR A 61 -1.35 12.78 -0.74
N LYS A 62 -0.22 12.80 -0.04
CA LYS A 62 0.06 11.91 1.10
C LYS A 62 -0.04 10.44 0.74
N ILE A 63 0.52 10.09 -0.40
CA ILE A 63 0.56 8.72 -0.88
C ILE A 63 1.79 8.04 -0.29
N LYS A 64 1.59 6.94 0.39
CA LYS A 64 2.65 6.23 1.11
C LYS A 64 3.36 5.19 0.27
N SER A 65 2.70 4.67 -0.73
CA SER A 65 3.24 3.59 -1.54
C SER A 65 2.72 3.70 -2.97
N ILE A 66 3.59 3.38 -3.92
CA ILE A 66 3.21 3.32 -5.34
C ILE A 66 2.10 2.29 -5.58
N ALA A 67 1.95 1.33 -4.68
CA ALA A 67 0.89 0.33 -4.79
C ALA A 67 -0.51 0.96 -4.78
N GLU A 68 -0.67 2.15 -4.19
CA GLU A 68 -1.96 2.85 -4.19
C GLU A 68 -2.41 3.25 -5.60
N PHE A 69 -1.49 3.32 -6.56
CA PHE A 69 -1.83 3.60 -7.95
C PHE A 69 -2.35 2.40 -8.72
N TYR A 70 -2.14 1.18 -8.20
CA TYR A 70 -2.44 0.00 -8.99
C TYR A 70 -3.91 -0.38 -9.01
N SER A 71 -4.58 -0.37 -7.90
CA SER A 71 -5.98 -0.70 -7.91
C SER A 71 -6.54 -0.83 -6.52
N GLU A 72 -7.80 -0.57 -6.39
CA GLU A 72 -8.55 -0.78 -5.18
C GLU A 72 -8.60 -2.25 -4.77
N GLU A 73 -8.47 -3.14 -5.74
CA GLU A 73 -8.55 -4.58 -5.50
C GLU A 73 -7.28 -5.14 -4.87
N HIS A 74 -6.19 -4.40 -4.91
CA HIS A 74 -4.92 -4.87 -4.37
C HIS A 74 -4.85 -4.85 -2.85
N GLU A 75 -5.75 -4.18 -2.20
CA GLU A 75 -5.80 -4.18 -0.74
C GLU A 75 -6.02 -5.59 -0.19
N GLU A 76 -6.80 -6.37 -0.92
CA GLU A 76 -7.12 -7.74 -0.50
C GLU A 76 -6.07 -8.75 -0.94
N SER A 77 -5.34 -8.47 -2.00
CA SER A 77 -4.34 -9.39 -2.53
C SER A 77 -2.98 -9.19 -1.88
N ALA A 78 -2.76 -8.06 -1.24
CA ALA A 78 -1.56 -7.80 -0.47
C ALA A 78 -1.59 -8.60 0.82
N MET A 79 -0.58 -8.45 1.66
CA MET A 79 -0.57 -9.11 2.95
C MET A 79 -1.80 -8.68 3.75
N PRO A 80 -2.53 -9.61 4.34
CA PRO A 80 -3.69 -9.27 5.15
C PRO A 80 -3.27 -8.35 6.30
N SER A 81 -4.17 -7.46 6.70
CA SER A 81 -3.93 -6.60 7.84
C SER A 81 -3.70 -7.45 9.08
N LEU A 82 -2.73 -7.08 9.89
CA LEU A 82 -2.44 -7.78 11.12
C LEU A 82 -3.57 -7.56 12.12
N SER A 83 -3.96 -8.62 12.83
CA SER A 83 -4.89 -8.51 13.95
C SER A 83 -4.24 -7.77 15.11
N ALA A 84 -5.03 -7.40 16.12
CA ALA A 84 -4.51 -6.73 17.30
C ALA A 84 -3.45 -7.58 18.01
N ASP A 85 -3.68 -8.87 18.12
CA ASP A 85 -2.74 -9.82 18.73
C ASP A 85 -1.44 -9.90 17.94
N GLU A 86 -1.55 -9.93 16.63
CA GLU A 86 -0.38 -9.98 15.76
C GLU A 86 0.44 -8.70 15.82
N GLN A 87 -0.23 -7.56 15.90
CA GLN A 87 0.43 -6.26 16.04
C GLN A 87 1.18 -6.18 17.37
N GLU A 88 0.56 -6.62 18.44
CA GLU A 88 1.19 -6.68 19.76
C GLU A 88 2.40 -7.60 19.75
N LEU A 89 2.24 -8.79 19.16
CA LEU A 89 3.33 -9.76 19.05
C LEU A 89 4.53 -9.20 18.32
N VAL A 90 4.31 -8.53 17.19
CA VAL A 90 5.38 -7.90 16.42
C VAL A 90 6.06 -6.79 17.23
N SER A 91 5.27 -5.97 17.91
CA SER A 91 5.81 -4.87 18.71
C SER A 91 6.69 -5.39 19.84
N LEU A 92 6.22 -6.41 20.57
CA LEU A 92 6.99 -7.01 21.65
C LEU A 92 8.26 -7.69 21.14
N TYR A 93 8.13 -8.43 20.04
CA TYR A 93 9.27 -9.11 19.43
C TYR A 93 10.39 -8.13 19.07
N ARG A 94 10.03 -6.97 18.53
CA ARG A 94 11.00 -5.94 18.14
C ARG A 94 11.81 -5.38 19.32
N THR A 95 11.30 -5.48 20.53
CA THR A 95 12.01 -5.00 21.72
C THR A 95 13.06 -5.98 22.23
N LEU A 96 13.06 -7.21 21.73
CA LEU A 96 13.96 -8.25 22.21
C LEU A 96 15.33 -8.16 21.53
N ASN A 97 16.37 -8.64 22.23
CA ASN A 97 17.69 -8.77 21.62
C ASN A 97 17.72 -9.95 20.66
N ALA A 98 18.79 -10.05 19.87
CA ALA A 98 18.91 -11.08 18.83
C ALA A 98 18.85 -12.51 19.37
N GLU A 99 19.48 -12.74 20.51
CA GLU A 99 19.50 -14.06 21.14
C GLU A 99 18.08 -14.48 21.57
N THR A 100 17.37 -13.60 22.25
CA THR A 100 16.02 -13.87 22.72
C THR A 100 15.05 -13.99 21.54
N LYS A 101 15.22 -13.21 20.50
CA LYS A 101 14.42 -13.35 19.26
C LYS A 101 14.55 -14.75 18.69
N GLY A 102 15.77 -15.32 18.70
CA GLY A 102 16.02 -16.67 18.25
C GLY A 102 15.26 -17.71 19.06
N VAL A 103 15.25 -17.54 20.37
CA VAL A 103 14.52 -18.44 21.28
C VAL A 103 13.01 -18.37 21.03
N VAL A 104 12.47 -17.17 20.88
CA VAL A 104 11.05 -16.98 20.60
C VAL A 104 10.66 -17.65 19.28
N LEU A 105 11.43 -17.44 18.24
CA LEU A 105 11.15 -18.06 16.95
C LEU A 105 11.23 -19.58 17.01
N ALA A 106 12.21 -20.12 17.70
CA ALA A 106 12.33 -21.58 17.87
C ALA A 106 11.13 -22.15 18.61
N THR A 107 10.65 -21.45 19.63
CA THR A 107 9.48 -21.84 20.42
C THR A 107 8.23 -21.85 19.54
N ILE A 108 8.00 -20.81 18.77
CA ILE A 108 6.85 -20.72 17.89
C ILE A 108 6.90 -21.81 16.82
N ARG A 109 8.07 -22.04 16.23
CA ARG A 109 8.26 -23.11 15.24
C ARG A 109 7.94 -24.48 15.84
N GLY A 110 8.32 -24.70 17.10
CA GLY A 110 7.99 -25.92 17.81
C GLY A 110 6.50 -26.11 17.96
N PHE A 111 5.78 -25.06 18.35
CA PHE A 111 4.33 -25.12 18.47
C PHE A 111 3.68 -25.34 17.10
N ALA A 112 4.14 -24.63 16.08
CA ALA A 112 3.58 -24.73 14.74
C ALA A 112 3.75 -26.15 14.15
N GLY A 113 4.82 -26.86 14.55
CA GLY A 113 5.06 -28.23 14.13
C GLY A 113 4.26 -29.28 14.90
N ASN A 114 3.57 -28.86 15.96
CA ASN A 114 2.80 -29.82 16.81
C ASN A 114 1.34 -29.83 16.36
N PRO A 115 0.82 -31.00 15.89
CA PRO A 115 -0.56 -31.06 15.39
C PRO A 115 -1.63 -30.65 16.42
N THR A 116 -1.36 -30.84 17.71
CA THR A 116 -2.33 -30.48 18.74
C THR A 116 -2.40 -28.99 19.01
N MET A 117 -1.41 -28.24 18.53
CA MET A 117 -1.32 -26.78 18.73
C MET A 117 -1.60 -25.98 17.47
N GLN A 118 -1.84 -26.66 16.37
CA GLN A 118 -2.16 -25.98 15.11
C GLN A 118 -3.60 -25.55 15.07
N LYS A 119 -3.84 -24.50 14.26
CA LYS A 119 -5.17 -24.02 13.98
C LYS A 119 -6.00 -25.12 13.36
N GLU A 120 -7.22 -25.33 13.85
CA GLU A 120 -8.11 -26.31 13.28
C GLU A 120 -8.52 -25.91 11.86
N ASP A 121 -8.45 -26.90 10.97
CA ASP A 121 -8.89 -26.70 9.59
C ASP A 121 -10.41 -26.93 9.53
N THR A 122 -11.13 -25.93 9.04
CA THR A 122 -12.58 -26.00 8.88
C THR A 122 -12.99 -27.15 7.97
N ILE A 123 -12.17 -27.44 6.96
CA ILE A 123 -12.44 -28.54 6.03
C ILE A 123 -12.32 -29.89 6.73
N SER A 124 -11.34 -30.03 7.60
CA SER A 124 -11.15 -31.25 8.37
C SER A 124 -12.32 -31.56 9.30
N LYS A 125 -12.97 -30.54 9.81
CA LYS A 125 -14.15 -30.68 10.65
C LYS A 125 -15.37 -31.20 9.89
N MET A 126 -15.42 -30.90 8.60
CA MET A 126 -16.53 -31.29 7.74
C MET A 126 -16.38 -32.73 7.19
N ALA A 127 -15.20 -33.24 7.26
CA ALA A 127 -14.92 -34.61 6.86
C ALA A 127 -15.20 -35.55 7.98
#